data_60380de8c3c506c46dcebce235d360b2
#
_entry.id   60380de8c3c506c46dcebce235d360b2
#
_cell.length_a   1.000
_cell.length_b   1.000
_cell.length_c   1.000
_cell.angle_alpha   90.00
_cell.angle_beta   90.00
_cell.angle_gamma   90.00
#
_symmetry.space_group_name_H-M   'P 1'
#
loop_
_entity.id
_entity.type
_entity.pdbx_description
1 polymer ?
#
loop_
_entity_poly.entity_id
_entity_poly.type
_entity_poly.pdbx_seq_one_letter_code
_entity_poly.pdbx_strand_id
1 'polypeptide(L)'
;GCSSNEPKEQVKLTIAAAASLENAFEDELIPMFEKEYPNVTIEGVYDSSGKLQLQIEKGLDADVFFSAATTQMSVLKDEDLVNTDSISNVLENKLVLIKGKDSTTTVTGFDNIGDASIIAIGDPEVVPAGSYAKEALTNLGVWDSIQDHLSLAGNVTEVLSQVETQNAEIGLVYATDAASSDQVEVVAECDNSLLATPVLYPIGRVSTTKHKDEADSLIKFLKSDKALKVFKKYGFKKGE
;
A
#
# COMPACT_ATOMS: atom_id res chain seq x y z
N GLY A 1 -17.08 43.38 6.48
CA GLY A 1 -16.26 42.42 5.88
C GLY A 1 -16.97 41.54 4.88
N CYS A 2 -16.85 41.85 3.61
CA CYS A 2 -17.56 41.09 2.56
C CYS A 2 -16.59 40.17 1.77
N SER A 3 -15.49 39.77 2.39
CA SER A 3 -14.47 38.94 1.72
C SER A 3 -14.88 37.47 1.57
N SER A 4 -16.02 37.07 2.16
CA SER A 4 -16.46 35.65 2.17
C SER A 4 -16.85 35.12 0.80
N ASN A 5 -16.97 35.95 -0.24
CA ASN A 5 -17.38 35.55 -1.59
C ASN A 5 -16.24 35.45 -2.58
N GLU A 6 -14.99 35.66 -2.15
CA GLU A 6 -13.86 35.49 -3.03
C GLU A 6 -13.60 33.97 -3.24
N PRO A 7 -13.48 33.50 -4.50
CA PRO A 7 -13.15 32.10 -4.73
C PRO A 7 -11.76 31.78 -4.19
N LYS A 8 -11.63 30.64 -3.54
CA LYS A 8 -10.32 30.16 -3.10
C LYS A 8 -9.47 29.85 -4.32
N GLU A 9 -8.18 30.05 -4.17
CA GLU A 9 -7.20 29.66 -5.17
C GLU A 9 -7.32 28.16 -5.49
N GLN A 10 -7.23 27.82 -6.76
CA GLN A 10 -7.22 26.43 -7.19
C GLN A 10 -5.89 25.79 -6.83
N VAL A 11 -5.95 24.67 -6.13
CA VAL A 11 -4.76 23.94 -5.66
C VAL A 11 -4.82 22.53 -6.21
N LYS A 12 -3.70 22.08 -6.80
CA LYS A 12 -3.50 20.69 -7.19
C LYS A 12 -2.59 20.02 -6.17
N LEU A 13 -3.08 18.98 -5.53
CA LEU A 13 -2.28 18.13 -4.65
C LEU A 13 -1.94 16.83 -5.34
N THR A 14 -0.72 16.36 -5.15
CA THR A 14 -0.30 15.02 -5.58
C THR A 14 -0.08 14.17 -4.35
N ILE A 15 -0.78 13.03 -4.29
CA ILE A 15 -0.54 12.02 -3.28
C ILE A 15 0.20 10.84 -3.89
N ALA A 16 1.37 10.51 -3.34
CA ALA A 16 2.12 9.32 -3.69
C ALA A 16 1.69 8.22 -2.71
N ALA A 17 0.99 7.22 -3.18
CA ALA A 17 0.38 6.20 -2.33
C ALA A 17 0.71 4.79 -2.81
N ALA A 18 0.89 3.88 -1.86
CA ALA A 18 1.14 2.48 -2.18
C ALA A 18 0.05 1.89 -3.09
N ALA A 19 0.45 1.02 -4.02
CA ALA A 19 -0.43 0.44 -5.02
C ALA A 19 -1.71 -0.18 -4.44
N SER A 20 -1.64 -0.79 -3.27
CA SER A 20 -2.80 -1.40 -2.59
C SER A 20 -3.88 -0.39 -2.18
N LEU A 21 -3.56 0.91 -2.19
CA LEU A 21 -4.50 1.98 -1.81
C LEU A 21 -5.28 2.55 -3.00
N GLU A 22 -4.90 2.23 -4.24
CA GLU A 22 -5.42 2.88 -5.43
C GLU A 22 -6.94 2.84 -5.53
N ASN A 23 -7.54 1.65 -5.33
CA ASN A 23 -8.98 1.49 -5.50
C ASN A 23 -9.78 2.35 -4.51
N ALA A 24 -9.39 2.35 -3.23
CA ALA A 24 -10.07 3.15 -2.21
C ALA A 24 -9.97 4.65 -2.52
N PHE A 25 -8.80 5.09 -2.99
CA PHE A 25 -8.58 6.49 -3.34
C PHE A 25 -9.36 6.92 -4.58
N GLU A 26 -9.19 6.19 -5.69
CA GLU A 26 -9.76 6.60 -6.96
C GLU A 26 -11.29 6.46 -6.98
N ASP A 27 -11.81 5.40 -6.38
CA ASP A 27 -13.24 5.14 -6.41
C ASP A 27 -14.03 5.98 -5.42
N GLU A 28 -13.47 6.31 -4.25
CA GLU A 28 -14.25 6.96 -3.19
C GLU A 28 -13.57 8.15 -2.51
N LEU A 29 -12.33 8.01 -2.03
CA LEU A 29 -11.75 9.02 -1.14
C LEU A 29 -11.41 10.33 -1.84
N ILE A 30 -10.85 10.28 -3.05
CA ILE A 30 -10.56 11.49 -3.82
C ILE A 30 -11.84 12.25 -4.14
N PRO A 31 -12.89 11.61 -4.71
CA PRO A 31 -14.14 12.32 -4.92
C PRO A 31 -14.75 12.91 -3.66
N MET A 32 -14.68 12.20 -2.54
CA MET A 32 -15.21 12.70 -1.26
C MET A 32 -14.47 13.95 -0.80
N PHE A 33 -13.13 13.93 -0.87
CA PHE A 33 -12.33 15.08 -0.46
C PHE A 33 -12.57 16.29 -1.38
N GLU A 34 -12.59 16.06 -2.69
CA GLU A 34 -12.79 17.13 -3.67
C GLU A 34 -14.18 17.78 -3.54
N LYS A 35 -15.17 17.01 -3.13
CA LYS A 35 -16.51 17.55 -2.86
C LYS A 35 -16.51 18.49 -1.64
N GLU A 36 -15.73 18.13 -0.61
CA GLU A 36 -15.62 18.94 0.61
C GLU A 36 -14.71 20.15 0.41
N TYR A 37 -13.73 20.05 -0.47
CA TYR A 37 -12.76 21.10 -0.80
C TYR A 37 -12.77 21.35 -2.30
N PRO A 38 -13.79 22.07 -2.84
CA PRO A 38 -13.94 22.21 -4.29
C PRO A 38 -12.80 22.94 -5.00
N ASN A 39 -11.98 23.69 -4.25
CA ASN A 39 -10.81 24.38 -4.79
C ASN A 39 -9.60 23.46 -4.91
N VAL A 40 -9.67 22.22 -4.43
CA VAL A 40 -8.55 21.25 -4.47
C VAL A 40 -8.85 20.14 -5.44
N THR A 41 -7.87 19.86 -6.31
CA THR A 41 -7.88 18.68 -7.18
C THR A 41 -6.75 17.76 -6.73
N ILE A 42 -7.03 16.47 -6.60
CA ILE A 42 -6.05 15.49 -6.17
C ILE A 42 -5.66 14.59 -7.32
N GLU A 43 -4.36 14.47 -7.54
CA GLU A 43 -3.78 13.48 -8.44
C GLU A 43 -3.11 12.40 -7.62
N GLY A 44 -3.51 11.13 -7.84
CA GLY A 44 -2.87 9.98 -7.22
C GLY A 44 -1.75 9.43 -8.09
N VAL A 45 -0.60 9.16 -7.49
CA VAL A 45 0.52 8.46 -8.12
C VAL A 45 0.70 7.18 -7.31
N TYR A 46 0.49 6.03 -7.95
CA TYR A 46 0.48 4.73 -7.27
C TYR A 46 1.59 3.83 -7.79
N ASP A 47 2.34 3.25 -6.88
CA ASP A 47 3.36 2.25 -7.19
C ASP A 47 3.77 1.59 -5.86
N SER A 48 4.78 0.72 -5.89
CA SER A 48 5.34 0.20 -4.65
C SER A 48 5.89 1.34 -3.80
N SER A 49 5.82 1.18 -2.48
CA SER A 49 6.29 2.22 -1.55
C SER A 49 7.77 2.54 -1.74
N GLY A 50 8.60 1.52 -2.07
CA GLY A 50 10.02 1.74 -2.31
C GLY A 50 10.29 2.55 -3.58
N LYS A 51 9.54 2.30 -4.66
CA LYS A 51 9.66 3.10 -5.88
C LYS A 51 9.21 4.53 -5.66
N LEU A 52 8.11 4.73 -4.91
CA LEU A 52 7.65 6.07 -4.57
C LEU A 52 8.67 6.82 -3.71
N GLN A 53 9.30 6.12 -2.75
CA GLN A 53 10.39 6.68 -1.97
C GLN A 53 11.51 7.19 -2.88
N LEU A 54 11.97 6.35 -3.83
CA LEU A 54 13.02 6.72 -4.77
C LEU A 54 12.62 7.92 -5.64
N GLN A 55 11.38 7.96 -6.10
CA GLN A 55 10.87 9.08 -6.90
C GLN A 55 10.84 10.38 -6.10
N ILE A 56 10.42 10.33 -4.82
CA ILE A 56 10.43 11.50 -3.94
C ILE A 56 11.85 11.97 -3.71
N GLU A 57 12.79 11.06 -3.47
CA GLU A 57 14.22 11.37 -3.32
C GLU A 57 14.79 12.04 -4.56
N LYS A 58 14.27 11.69 -5.75
CA LYS A 58 14.71 12.25 -7.03
C LYS A 58 13.94 13.50 -7.45
N GLY A 59 13.05 14.01 -6.60
CA GLY A 59 12.36 15.27 -6.81
C GLY A 59 10.93 15.17 -7.35
N LEU A 60 10.27 14.00 -7.26
CA LEU A 60 8.84 13.91 -7.56
C LEU A 60 8.09 14.99 -6.76
N ASP A 61 7.30 15.80 -7.44
CA ASP A 61 6.53 16.89 -6.84
C ASP A 61 5.27 16.33 -6.17
N ALA A 62 5.47 15.62 -5.07
CA ALA A 62 4.38 15.07 -4.26
C ALA A 62 4.16 15.93 -3.02
N ASP A 63 2.93 15.98 -2.55
CA ASP A 63 2.53 16.75 -1.37
C ASP A 63 2.33 15.86 -0.15
N VAL A 64 1.86 14.62 -0.37
CA VAL A 64 1.59 13.63 0.67
C VAL A 64 2.13 12.28 0.23
N PHE A 65 2.75 11.54 1.16
CA PHE A 65 3.22 10.18 0.94
C PHE A 65 2.46 9.23 1.88
N PHE A 66 1.89 8.16 1.31
CA PHE A 66 1.14 7.15 2.06
C PHE A 66 1.74 5.78 1.74
N SER A 67 2.53 5.28 2.66
CA SER A 67 3.34 4.07 2.48
C SER A 67 2.62 2.82 3.03
N ALA A 68 2.97 1.66 2.48
CA ALA A 68 2.51 0.37 3.00
C ALA A 68 3.48 -0.23 4.03
N ALA A 69 4.52 0.51 4.42
CA ALA A 69 5.44 0.10 5.48
C ALA A 69 6.06 1.32 6.13
N THR A 70 6.45 1.16 7.38
CA THR A 70 7.11 2.23 8.14
C THR A 70 8.54 2.48 7.66
N THR A 71 9.19 1.50 7.06
CA THR A 71 10.58 1.59 6.59
C THR A 71 10.79 2.74 5.61
N GLN A 72 9.98 2.82 4.56
CA GLN A 72 10.11 3.86 3.53
C GLN A 72 9.81 5.25 4.08
N MET A 73 8.82 5.33 4.98
CA MET A 73 8.51 6.59 5.65
C MET A 73 9.68 7.05 6.52
N SER A 74 10.29 6.12 7.26
CA SER A 74 11.45 6.42 8.12
C SER A 74 12.65 6.92 7.32
N VAL A 75 12.90 6.33 6.15
CA VAL A 75 13.98 6.78 5.27
C VAL A 75 13.76 8.23 4.85
N LEU A 76 12.56 8.56 4.36
CA LEU A 76 12.26 9.93 3.92
C LEU A 76 12.27 10.93 5.08
N LYS A 77 11.82 10.51 6.26
CA LYS A 77 11.90 11.33 7.47
C LYS A 77 13.36 11.65 7.82
N ASP A 78 14.22 10.64 7.82
CA ASP A 78 15.64 10.80 8.16
C ASP A 78 16.39 11.66 7.14
N GLU A 79 15.90 11.72 5.91
CA GLU A 79 16.42 12.57 4.84
C GLU A 79 15.78 13.97 4.83
N ASP A 80 14.93 14.27 5.80
CA ASP A 80 14.17 15.53 5.89
C ASP A 80 13.24 15.78 4.68
N LEU A 81 12.82 14.72 3.99
CA LEU A 81 11.91 14.82 2.84
C LEU A 81 10.44 14.65 3.23
N VAL A 82 10.16 14.16 4.44
CA VAL A 82 8.84 14.13 5.04
C VAL A 82 8.94 14.74 6.43
N ASN A 83 7.98 15.62 6.76
CA ASN A 83 7.97 16.31 8.04
C ASN A 83 7.59 15.35 9.17
N THR A 84 8.48 15.20 10.14
CA THR A 84 8.32 14.27 11.28
C THR A 84 7.00 14.46 12.03
N ASP A 85 6.61 15.72 12.26
CA ASP A 85 5.40 16.07 13.01
C ASP A 85 4.09 15.68 12.30
N SER A 86 4.17 15.41 10.99
CA SER A 86 3.00 15.03 10.18
C SER A 86 2.76 13.53 10.11
N ILE A 87 3.72 12.71 10.56
CA ILE A 87 3.67 11.26 10.36
C ILE A 87 2.77 10.58 11.39
N SER A 88 1.88 9.71 10.90
CA SER A 88 1.10 8.83 11.77
C SER A 88 0.74 7.54 11.04
N ASN A 89 0.61 6.46 11.81
CA ASN A 89 0.14 5.18 11.29
C ASN A 89 -1.39 5.23 11.19
N VAL A 90 -1.92 5.05 9.98
CA VAL A 90 -3.36 5.24 9.72
C VAL A 90 -4.08 3.91 9.60
N LEU A 91 -3.45 2.94 8.92
CA LEU A 91 -4.08 1.67 8.59
C LEU A 91 -3.20 0.49 8.95
N GLU A 92 -3.84 -0.67 9.07
CA GLU A 92 -3.20 -1.97 9.21
C GLU A 92 -3.78 -2.92 8.16
N ASN A 93 -2.94 -3.83 7.66
CA ASN A 93 -3.34 -4.84 6.69
C ASN A 93 -2.79 -6.21 7.10
N LYS A 94 -3.09 -7.22 6.31
CA LYS A 94 -2.69 -8.61 6.55
C LYS A 94 -2.04 -9.17 5.29
N LEU A 95 -0.95 -9.89 5.45
CA LEU A 95 -0.32 -10.62 4.33
C LEU A 95 -1.03 -11.97 4.18
N VAL A 96 -1.41 -12.30 2.96
CA VAL A 96 -2.13 -13.54 2.65
C VAL A 96 -1.49 -14.28 1.47
N LEU A 97 -1.62 -15.59 1.50
CA LEU A 97 -1.25 -16.49 0.41
C LEU A 97 -2.48 -16.73 -0.45
N ILE A 98 -2.36 -16.47 -1.75
CA ILE A 98 -3.48 -16.60 -2.69
C ILE A 98 -3.17 -17.59 -3.82
N LYS A 99 -4.24 -18.13 -4.40
CA LYS A 99 -4.21 -18.95 -5.62
C LYS A 99 -5.28 -18.43 -6.60
N GLY A 100 -5.16 -18.78 -7.86
CA GLY A 100 -6.24 -18.55 -8.82
C GLY A 100 -7.48 -19.36 -8.42
N LYS A 101 -8.66 -18.81 -8.69
CA LYS A 101 -9.92 -19.44 -8.27
C LYS A 101 -10.13 -20.84 -8.87
N ASP A 102 -9.60 -21.09 -10.07
CA ASP A 102 -9.70 -22.39 -10.74
C ASP A 102 -8.38 -23.18 -10.67
N SER A 103 -7.48 -22.81 -9.76
CA SER A 103 -6.18 -23.45 -9.61
C SER A 103 -6.30 -24.88 -9.07
N THR A 104 -5.49 -25.76 -9.63
CA THR A 104 -5.36 -27.15 -9.15
C THR A 104 -4.11 -27.30 -8.26
N THR A 105 -3.57 -26.22 -7.73
CA THR A 105 -2.39 -26.27 -6.87
C THR A 105 -2.61 -27.19 -5.67
N THR A 106 -1.54 -27.87 -5.27
CA THR A 106 -1.52 -28.70 -4.05
C THR A 106 -1.13 -27.88 -2.81
N VAL A 107 -0.80 -26.59 -2.98
CA VAL A 107 -0.43 -25.72 -1.85
C VAL A 107 -1.66 -25.43 -1.00
N THR A 108 -1.58 -25.73 0.29
CA THR A 108 -2.67 -25.55 1.26
C THR A 108 -2.31 -24.56 2.37
N GLY A 109 -1.08 -24.08 2.40
CA GLY A 109 -0.61 -23.14 3.41
C GLY A 109 0.87 -22.83 3.24
N PHE A 110 1.40 -22.10 4.20
CA PHE A 110 2.83 -21.74 4.19
C PHE A 110 3.73 -22.96 4.35
N ASP A 111 3.26 -24.00 5.03
CA ASP A 111 4.05 -25.21 5.29
C ASP A 111 4.49 -25.95 4.02
N ASN A 112 3.65 -25.95 3.00
CA ASN A 112 3.96 -26.62 1.74
C ASN A 112 4.08 -25.66 0.55
N ILE A 113 4.44 -24.41 0.82
CA ILE A 113 4.57 -23.37 -0.21
C ILE A 113 5.58 -23.77 -1.31
N GLY A 114 6.59 -24.58 -0.95
CA GLY A 114 7.59 -25.06 -1.88
C GLY A 114 7.10 -26.04 -2.94
N ASP A 115 5.86 -26.55 -2.79
CA ASP A 115 5.26 -27.43 -3.80
C ASP A 115 4.84 -26.65 -5.06
N ALA A 116 4.74 -25.32 -4.97
CA ALA A 116 4.36 -24.49 -6.11
C ALA A 116 5.50 -24.36 -7.11
N SER A 117 5.17 -24.39 -8.40
CA SER A 117 6.14 -24.19 -9.48
C SER A 117 6.61 -22.75 -9.57
N ILE A 118 5.68 -21.79 -9.47
CA ILE A 118 5.98 -20.35 -9.51
C ILE A 118 5.22 -19.66 -8.38
N ILE A 119 5.99 -18.93 -7.56
CA ILE A 119 5.50 -18.15 -6.43
C ILE A 119 5.74 -16.68 -6.73
N ALA A 120 4.68 -15.90 -6.92
CA ALA A 120 4.81 -14.46 -7.17
C ALA A 120 4.87 -13.71 -5.84
N ILE A 121 5.88 -12.87 -5.69
CA ILE A 121 5.98 -11.93 -4.58
C ILE A 121 6.45 -10.58 -5.14
N GLY A 122 6.16 -9.50 -4.42
CA GLY A 122 6.80 -8.22 -4.71
C GLY A 122 8.31 -8.32 -4.48
N ASP A 123 9.09 -7.58 -5.27
CA ASP A 123 10.53 -7.49 -5.05
C ASP A 123 10.77 -6.99 -3.62
N PRO A 124 11.44 -7.79 -2.76
CA PRO A 124 11.63 -7.40 -1.36
C PRO A 124 12.37 -6.08 -1.15
N GLU A 125 13.15 -5.62 -2.13
CA GLU A 125 13.93 -4.39 -2.00
C GLU A 125 13.06 -3.12 -2.11
N VAL A 126 11.93 -3.19 -2.81
CA VAL A 126 11.12 -1.99 -3.09
C VAL A 126 9.64 -2.15 -2.74
N VAL A 127 9.14 -3.39 -2.66
CA VAL A 127 7.72 -3.68 -2.42
C VAL A 127 7.52 -4.15 -0.99
N PRO A 128 6.83 -3.39 -0.12
CA PRO A 128 6.60 -3.81 1.27
C PRO A 128 6.00 -5.20 1.42
N ALA A 129 4.98 -5.55 0.62
CA ALA A 129 4.41 -6.90 0.65
C ALA A 129 5.47 -7.97 0.41
N GLY A 130 6.43 -7.70 -0.48
CA GLY A 130 7.56 -8.58 -0.74
C GLY A 130 8.54 -8.66 0.41
N SER A 131 8.81 -7.53 1.08
CA SER A 131 9.66 -7.51 2.27
C SER A 131 9.06 -8.33 3.40
N TYR A 132 7.76 -8.17 3.65
CA TYR A 132 7.04 -8.98 4.65
C TYR A 132 7.03 -10.46 4.27
N ALA A 133 6.83 -10.77 2.99
CA ALA A 133 6.88 -12.15 2.50
C ALA A 133 8.24 -12.79 2.78
N LYS A 134 9.33 -12.09 2.44
CA LYS A 134 10.69 -12.55 2.71
C LYS A 134 10.93 -12.77 4.20
N GLU A 135 10.50 -11.83 5.03
CA GLU A 135 10.65 -11.95 6.48
C GLU A 135 9.92 -13.18 7.02
N ALA A 136 8.64 -13.35 6.65
CA ALA A 136 7.85 -14.49 7.10
C ALA A 136 8.42 -15.82 6.63
N LEU A 137 8.82 -15.91 5.35
CA LEU A 137 9.37 -17.15 4.78
C LEU A 137 10.77 -17.47 5.31
N THR A 138 11.55 -16.44 5.64
CA THR A 138 12.84 -16.60 6.31
C THR A 138 12.64 -17.15 7.72
N ASN A 139 11.69 -16.59 8.47
CA ASN A 139 11.37 -17.04 9.83
C ASN A 139 10.78 -18.46 9.85
N LEU A 140 10.12 -18.88 8.77
CA LEU A 140 9.67 -20.26 8.60
C LEU A 140 10.77 -21.22 8.16
N GLY A 141 11.93 -20.70 7.76
CA GLY A 141 13.07 -21.52 7.30
C GLY A 141 12.94 -22.03 5.88
N VAL A 142 12.04 -21.45 5.06
CA VAL A 142 11.81 -21.94 3.69
C VAL A 142 12.32 -20.98 2.61
N TRP A 143 12.76 -19.78 2.98
CA TRP A 143 13.14 -18.74 2.00
C TRP A 143 14.20 -19.22 1.00
N ASP A 144 15.28 -19.83 1.51
CA ASP A 144 16.38 -20.27 0.64
C ASP A 144 15.96 -21.40 -0.30
N SER A 145 15.07 -22.28 0.14
CA SER A 145 14.65 -23.45 -0.64
C SER A 145 13.74 -23.12 -1.81
N ILE A 146 13.10 -21.93 -1.80
CA ILE A 146 12.13 -21.54 -2.83
C ILE A 146 12.68 -20.54 -3.84
N GLN A 147 13.97 -20.18 -3.75
CA GLN A 147 14.54 -19.12 -4.60
C GLN A 147 14.33 -19.36 -6.10
N ASP A 148 14.46 -20.60 -6.55
CA ASP A 148 14.29 -20.94 -7.96
C ASP A 148 12.83 -20.89 -8.43
N HIS A 149 11.89 -20.77 -7.49
CA HIS A 149 10.45 -20.74 -7.79
C HIS A 149 9.89 -19.31 -7.80
N LEU A 150 10.69 -18.32 -7.41
CA LEU A 150 10.19 -16.95 -7.23
C LEU A 150 10.04 -16.20 -8.55
N SER A 151 8.91 -15.48 -8.68
CA SER A 151 8.70 -14.45 -9.67
C SER A 151 8.57 -13.13 -8.91
N LEU A 152 9.49 -12.20 -9.16
CA LEU A 152 9.53 -10.91 -8.47
C LEU A 152 8.79 -9.85 -9.27
N ALA A 153 7.78 -9.24 -8.67
CA ALA A 153 6.99 -8.19 -9.31
C ALA A 153 7.37 -6.81 -8.77
N GLY A 154 7.11 -5.79 -9.57
CA GLY A 154 7.46 -4.41 -9.24
C GLY A 154 6.51 -3.74 -8.26
N ASN A 155 5.32 -4.28 -8.02
CA ASN A 155 4.36 -3.84 -7.02
C ASN A 155 3.38 -4.97 -6.71
N VAL A 156 2.56 -4.79 -5.67
CA VAL A 156 1.64 -5.83 -5.21
C VAL A 156 0.50 -6.08 -6.20
N THR A 157 0.09 -5.07 -6.95
CA THR A 157 -0.97 -5.22 -7.97
C THR A 157 -0.52 -6.17 -9.08
N GLU A 158 0.76 -6.10 -9.48
CA GLU A 158 1.32 -7.03 -10.46
C GLU A 158 1.38 -8.46 -9.94
N VAL A 159 1.64 -8.65 -8.63
CA VAL A 159 1.58 -9.99 -8.02
C VAL A 159 0.16 -10.56 -8.15
N LEU A 160 -0.84 -9.76 -7.78
CA LEU A 160 -2.24 -10.16 -7.90
C LEU A 160 -2.57 -10.56 -9.34
N SER A 161 -2.17 -9.76 -10.31
CA SER A 161 -2.40 -10.02 -11.74
C SER A 161 -1.77 -11.34 -12.20
N GLN A 162 -0.55 -11.65 -11.76
CA GLN A 162 0.12 -12.90 -12.11
C GLN A 162 -0.64 -14.12 -11.60
N VAL A 163 -1.24 -14.02 -10.41
CA VAL A 163 -2.03 -15.12 -9.84
C VAL A 163 -3.40 -15.20 -10.51
N GLU A 164 -4.04 -14.07 -10.78
CA GLU A 164 -5.33 -14.02 -11.50
C GLU A 164 -5.26 -14.72 -12.86
N THR A 165 -4.18 -14.50 -13.58
CA THR A 165 -3.96 -15.05 -14.92
C THR A 165 -3.28 -16.42 -14.88
N GLN A 166 -2.95 -16.93 -13.70
CA GLN A 166 -2.23 -18.18 -13.48
C GLN A 166 -0.84 -18.22 -14.16
N ASN A 167 -0.24 -17.06 -14.40
CA ASN A 167 1.19 -16.95 -14.73
C ASN A 167 2.06 -17.29 -13.51
N ALA A 168 1.51 -17.17 -12.31
CA ALA A 168 2.07 -17.72 -11.09
C ALA A 168 1.06 -18.67 -10.47
N GLU A 169 1.54 -19.76 -9.89
CA GLU A 169 0.66 -20.77 -9.27
C GLU A 169 0.05 -20.23 -7.98
N ILE A 170 0.83 -19.51 -7.19
CA ILE A 170 0.43 -18.86 -5.95
C ILE A 170 1.15 -17.52 -5.85
N GLY A 171 0.71 -16.70 -4.89
CA GLY A 171 1.36 -15.41 -4.62
C GLY A 171 1.08 -14.94 -3.21
N LEU A 172 1.85 -13.95 -2.77
CA LEU A 172 1.67 -13.28 -1.49
C LEU A 172 1.31 -11.82 -1.74
N VAL A 173 0.14 -11.45 -1.25
CA VAL A 173 -0.44 -10.10 -1.38
C VAL A 173 -1.06 -9.69 -0.06
N TYR A 174 -1.65 -8.50 -0.01
CA TYR A 174 -2.44 -8.11 1.15
C TYR A 174 -3.87 -8.66 1.07
N ALA A 175 -4.51 -8.81 2.22
CA ALA A 175 -5.91 -9.23 2.28
C ALA A 175 -6.82 -8.30 1.47
N THR A 176 -6.52 -7.00 1.44
CA THR A 176 -7.26 -6.00 0.66
C THR A 176 -7.14 -6.24 -0.84
N ASP A 177 -5.97 -6.67 -1.32
CA ASP A 177 -5.77 -7.01 -2.74
C ASP A 177 -6.60 -8.25 -3.10
N ALA A 178 -6.54 -9.27 -2.26
CA ALA A 178 -7.32 -10.50 -2.48
C ALA A 178 -8.82 -10.20 -2.51
N ALA A 179 -9.30 -9.35 -1.61
CA ALA A 179 -10.71 -8.97 -1.54
C ALA A 179 -11.18 -8.16 -2.77
N SER A 180 -10.25 -7.50 -3.48
CA SER A 180 -10.58 -6.70 -4.66
C SER A 180 -10.79 -7.54 -5.93
N SER A 181 -10.53 -8.84 -5.88
CA SER A 181 -10.57 -9.71 -7.05
C SER A 181 -11.45 -10.94 -6.80
N ASP A 182 -12.33 -11.23 -7.74
CA ASP A 182 -13.11 -12.48 -7.75
C ASP A 182 -12.39 -13.61 -8.48
N GLN A 183 -11.17 -13.38 -8.97
CA GLN A 183 -10.37 -14.35 -9.73
C GLN A 183 -9.34 -15.08 -8.86
N VAL A 184 -9.24 -14.75 -7.59
CA VAL A 184 -8.31 -15.39 -6.66
C VAL A 184 -9.04 -15.82 -5.38
N GLU A 185 -8.43 -16.77 -4.68
CA GLU A 185 -8.91 -17.26 -3.38
C GLU A 185 -7.77 -17.18 -2.38
N VAL A 186 -8.09 -16.83 -1.13
CA VAL A 186 -7.14 -16.87 -0.03
C VAL A 186 -6.95 -18.31 0.42
N VAL A 187 -5.70 -18.77 0.40
CA VAL A 187 -5.32 -20.11 0.88
C VAL A 187 -5.04 -20.07 2.38
N ALA A 188 -4.30 -19.05 2.82
CA ALA A 188 -3.89 -18.92 4.22
C ALA A 188 -3.52 -17.48 4.53
N GLU A 189 -3.67 -17.08 5.79
CA GLU A 189 -3.14 -15.82 6.31
C GLU A 189 -1.77 -16.03 6.92
N CYS A 190 -0.89 -15.02 6.79
CA CYS A 190 0.39 -15.03 7.47
C CYS A 190 0.17 -14.88 8.98
N ASP A 191 0.82 -15.74 9.76
CA ASP A 191 0.81 -15.60 11.21
C ASP A 191 1.63 -14.37 11.60
N ASN A 192 1.05 -13.50 12.44
CA ASN A 192 1.71 -12.28 12.93
C ASN A 192 3.01 -12.56 13.67
N SER A 193 3.16 -13.75 14.29
CA SER A 193 4.40 -14.14 14.96
C SER A 193 5.60 -14.24 14.01
N LEU A 194 5.34 -14.33 12.70
CA LEU A 194 6.40 -14.39 11.67
C LEU A 194 6.91 -13.01 11.26
N LEU A 195 6.28 -11.93 11.73
CA LEU A 195 6.65 -10.57 11.41
C LEU A 195 7.04 -9.82 12.68
N ALA A 196 8.10 -9.00 12.61
CA ALA A 196 8.56 -8.20 13.73
C ALA A 196 7.52 -7.13 14.12
N THR A 197 6.78 -6.59 13.13
CA THR A 197 5.73 -5.60 13.35
C THR A 197 4.50 -5.94 12.51
N PRO A 198 3.30 -5.48 12.92
CA PRO A 198 2.14 -5.56 12.03
C PRO A 198 2.39 -4.80 10.73
N VAL A 199 1.59 -5.09 9.70
CA VAL A 199 1.65 -4.35 8.43
C VAL A 199 0.95 -3.02 8.62
N LEU A 200 1.72 -1.96 8.87
CA LEU A 200 1.23 -0.61 9.14
C LEU A 200 1.45 0.31 7.94
N TYR A 201 0.47 1.19 7.69
CA TYR A 201 0.49 2.17 6.61
C TYR A 201 0.61 3.57 7.23
N PRO A 202 1.83 4.15 7.27
CA PRO A 202 2.00 5.53 7.72
C PRO A 202 1.71 6.51 6.59
N ILE A 203 1.23 7.70 6.99
CA ILE A 203 1.06 8.84 6.10
C ILE A 203 1.92 10.00 6.60
N GLY A 204 2.40 10.85 5.70
CA GLY A 204 3.17 12.03 6.05
C GLY A 204 3.14 13.09 4.97
N ARG A 205 3.40 14.32 5.37
CA ARG A 205 3.49 15.47 4.45
C ARG A 205 4.89 15.55 3.89
N VAL A 206 5.00 15.62 2.57
CA VAL A 206 6.29 15.83 1.89
C VAL A 206 6.78 17.25 2.19
N SER A 207 8.02 17.39 2.63
CA SER A 207 8.54 18.65 3.16
C SER A 207 8.66 19.76 2.12
N THR A 208 8.75 19.40 0.84
CA THR A 208 8.87 20.37 -0.26
C THR A 208 7.51 20.87 -0.77
N THR A 209 6.41 20.44 -0.18
CA THR A 209 5.07 20.86 -0.62
C THR A 209 4.94 22.39 -0.55
N LYS A 210 4.35 22.98 -1.59
CA LYS A 210 3.99 24.40 -1.63
C LYS A 210 2.57 24.63 -1.12
N HIS A 211 1.87 23.58 -0.70
CA HIS A 211 0.46 23.60 -0.30
C HIS A 211 0.29 22.91 1.05
N LYS A 212 1.04 23.40 2.04
CA LYS A 212 1.08 22.80 3.39
C LYS A 212 -0.30 22.66 4.00
N ASP A 213 -1.13 23.71 3.94
CA ASP A 213 -2.44 23.71 4.59
C ASP A 213 -3.39 22.69 3.93
N GLU A 214 -3.39 22.63 2.60
CA GLU A 214 -4.22 21.67 1.87
C GLU A 214 -3.72 20.22 2.05
N ALA A 215 -2.40 20.03 2.10
CA ALA A 215 -1.82 18.71 2.40
C ALA A 215 -2.22 18.26 3.81
N ASP A 216 -2.16 19.16 4.80
CA ASP A 216 -2.58 18.86 6.17
C ASP A 216 -4.08 18.55 6.25
N SER A 217 -4.91 19.28 5.48
CA SER A 217 -6.34 18.98 5.39
C SER A 217 -6.62 17.60 4.81
N LEU A 218 -5.87 17.20 3.78
CA LEU A 218 -5.98 15.87 3.20
C LEU A 218 -5.59 14.78 4.21
N ILE A 219 -4.46 14.97 4.91
CA ILE A 219 -4.02 14.02 5.94
C ILE A 219 -5.08 13.90 7.04
N LYS A 220 -5.62 15.02 7.51
CA LYS A 220 -6.66 15.03 8.54
C LYS A 220 -7.91 14.29 8.06
N PHE A 221 -8.33 14.51 6.81
CA PHE A 221 -9.47 13.81 6.22
C PHE A 221 -9.21 12.30 6.17
N LEU A 222 -8.02 11.88 5.74
CA LEU A 222 -7.69 10.46 5.61
C LEU A 222 -7.61 9.75 6.96
N LYS A 223 -7.43 10.49 8.05
CA LYS A 223 -7.42 9.97 9.43
C LYS A 223 -8.80 10.05 10.08
N SER A 224 -9.80 10.60 9.41
CA SER A 224 -11.13 10.77 9.97
C SER A 224 -11.91 9.46 10.01
N ASP A 225 -12.95 9.43 10.86
CA ASP A 225 -13.87 8.30 10.93
C ASP A 225 -14.56 8.03 9.60
N LYS A 226 -14.87 9.09 8.86
CA LYS A 226 -15.51 9.02 7.55
C LYS A 226 -14.62 8.30 6.54
N ALA A 227 -13.34 8.64 6.50
CA ALA A 227 -12.37 7.97 5.63
C ALA A 227 -12.09 6.53 6.11
N LEU A 228 -11.98 6.33 7.42
CA LEU A 228 -11.76 4.99 7.97
C LEU A 228 -12.89 4.03 7.60
N LYS A 229 -14.13 4.51 7.58
CA LYS A 229 -15.28 3.70 7.15
C LYS A 229 -15.10 3.22 5.70
N VAL A 230 -14.59 4.08 4.82
CA VAL A 230 -14.28 3.71 3.43
C VAL A 230 -13.15 2.67 3.42
N PHE A 231 -12.04 2.94 4.12
CA PHE A 231 -10.93 2.00 4.18
C PHE A 231 -11.36 0.62 4.67
N LYS A 232 -12.22 0.56 5.70
CA LYS A 232 -12.74 -0.72 6.22
C LYS A 232 -13.57 -1.46 5.18
N LYS A 233 -14.33 -0.74 4.36
CA LYS A 233 -15.09 -1.31 3.24
C LYS A 233 -14.16 -2.02 2.24
N TYR A 234 -12.95 -1.51 2.05
CA TYR A 234 -11.94 -2.11 1.18
C TYR A 234 -11.07 -3.16 1.89
N GLY A 235 -11.34 -3.46 3.16
CA GLY A 235 -10.68 -4.53 3.90
C GLY A 235 -9.53 -4.09 4.81
N PHE A 236 -9.22 -2.81 4.86
CA PHE A 236 -8.22 -2.27 5.78
C PHE A 236 -8.76 -2.24 7.21
N LYS A 237 -7.84 -2.24 8.17
CA LYS A 237 -8.14 -2.02 9.58
C LYS A 237 -7.52 -0.70 10.01
N LYS A 238 -8.03 -0.15 11.13
CA LYS A 238 -7.44 1.03 11.74
C LYS A 238 -6.04 0.68 12.23
N GLY A 239 -5.06 1.53 11.90
CA GLY A 239 -3.70 1.42 12.41
C GLY A 239 -3.61 1.87 13.87
N GLU A 240 -2.50 1.50 14.50
CA GLU A 240 -2.21 1.90 15.88
C GLU A 240 -1.40 3.18 15.96
#